data_fb9687eaa5c49f9f614f8f046d6054f3
#
_entry.id   fb9687eaa5c49f9f614f8f046d6054f3
#
_cell.length_a   1.000
_cell.length_b   1.000
_cell.length_c   1.000
_cell.angle_alpha   90.00
_cell.angle_beta   90.00
_cell.angle_gamma   90.00
#
_symmetry.space_group_name_H-M   'P 1'
#
loop_
_entity.id
_entity.type
_entity.pdbx_description
1 polymer ?
#
loop_
_entity_poly.entity_id
_entity_poly.type
_entity_poly.pdbx_seq_one_letter_code
_entity_poly.pdbx_strand_id
1 'polypeptide(L)'
;LARAANRLRDFFVDLAGQLRQGTAALDATTQELGAIAQRSGEGIRDQFSRTDQVATAMHEMSATAEEVARHSGSAATAANDADRAAQEGETSMTQTIATIERMHTEISRTAAVIARLEHDSERIGSVLEVIRGIADQTNLLALNAAIEAARAGDAGRGFAVVADEVRSLAVRTASSISEIHQLIATLQGAAHEAAEAVRAGAAESSAGRDQVVASGERLRSITLAVKAIRDMNRQIATAAEEQTSVAEDIARNLAEIVTVARHNEEDLQRTQSASERLHGVSEDLSKLSGRLR
;
A
#
# COMPACT_ATOMS: atom_id res chain seq x y z
N LEU A 1 -57.73 74.40 -65.24
CA LEU A 1 -57.17 73.18 -65.73
C LEU A 1 -55.64 73.08 -65.57
N ALA A 2 -54.84 74.12 -65.97
CA ALA A 2 -53.37 74.07 -65.86
C ALA A 2 -52.86 73.97 -64.41
N ARG A 3 -53.48 74.62 -63.40
CA ARG A 3 -53.13 74.53 -61.98
C ARG A 3 -53.45 73.15 -61.39
N ALA A 4 -54.50 72.46 -61.82
CA ALA A 4 -54.84 71.11 -61.38
C ALA A 4 -53.87 70.06 -62.00
N ALA A 5 -53.48 70.21 -63.26
CA ALA A 5 -52.51 69.36 -63.92
C ALA A 5 -51.11 69.48 -63.29
N ASN A 6 -50.68 70.71 -62.91
CA ASN A 6 -49.39 70.88 -62.21
C ASN A 6 -49.39 70.27 -60.79
N ARG A 7 -50.51 70.45 -60.01
CA ARG A 7 -50.62 69.78 -58.70
C ARG A 7 -50.58 68.22 -58.80
N LEU A 8 -51.21 67.65 -59.83
CA LEU A 8 -51.21 66.24 -60.08
C LEU A 8 -49.79 65.73 -60.44
N ARG A 9 -49.09 66.48 -61.29
CA ARG A 9 -47.72 66.22 -61.69
C ARG A 9 -46.81 66.26 -60.45
N ASP A 10 -46.88 67.31 -59.61
CA ASP A 10 -46.08 67.51 -58.42
C ASP A 10 -46.34 66.33 -57.39
N PHE A 11 -47.60 65.91 -57.23
CA PHE A 11 -47.97 64.77 -56.41
C PHE A 11 -47.31 63.45 -56.92
N PHE A 12 -47.34 63.20 -58.25
CA PHE A 12 -46.69 61.99 -58.80
C PHE A 12 -45.19 62.01 -58.70
N VAL A 13 -44.56 63.19 -58.81
CA VAL A 13 -43.11 63.36 -58.63
C VAL A 13 -42.71 63.09 -57.17
N ASP A 14 -43.48 63.62 -56.19
CA ASP A 14 -43.25 63.35 -54.79
C ASP A 14 -43.48 61.89 -54.44
N LEU A 15 -44.58 61.29 -54.91
CA LEU A 15 -44.85 59.84 -54.72
C LEU A 15 -43.75 58.97 -55.33
N ALA A 16 -43.25 59.31 -56.53
CA ALA A 16 -42.14 58.57 -57.15
C ALA A 16 -40.84 58.76 -56.36
N GLY A 17 -40.63 59.91 -55.73
CA GLY A 17 -39.50 60.16 -54.80
C GLY A 17 -39.57 59.29 -53.57
N GLN A 18 -40.74 59.27 -52.91
CA GLN A 18 -40.94 58.43 -51.67
C GLN A 18 -40.84 56.97 -52.00
N LEU A 19 -41.38 56.47 -53.12
CA LEU A 19 -41.27 55.12 -53.60
C LEU A 19 -39.79 54.72 -53.81
N ARG A 20 -38.98 55.57 -54.44
CA ARG A 20 -37.54 55.31 -54.64
C ARG A 20 -36.77 55.25 -53.33
N GLN A 21 -37.06 56.12 -52.39
CA GLN A 21 -36.42 56.10 -51.06
C GLN A 21 -36.80 54.82 -50.30
N GLY A 22 -38.08 54.40 -50.36
CA GLY A 22 -38.56 53.19 -49.72
C GLY A 22 -37.97 51.95 -50.37
N THR A 23 -37.86 51.87 -51.69
CA THR A 23 -37.23 50.70 -52.35
C THR A 23 -35.75 50.62 -52.13
N ALA A 24 -35.01 51.74 -52.05
CA ALA A 24 -33.59 51.73 -51.72
C ALA A 24 -33.36 51.27 -50.28
N ALA A 25 -34.20 51.70 -49.33
CA ALA A 25 -34.15 51.23 -47.95
C ALA A 25 -34.48 49.75 -47.84
N LEU A 26 -35.49 49.25 -48.59
CA LEU A 26 -35.87 47.85 -48.62
C LEU A 26 -34.77 46.97 -49.23
N ASP A 27 -34.11 47.40 -50.28
CA ASP A 27 -32.99 46.73 -50.93
C ASP A 27 -31.80 46.58 -49.99
N ALA A 28 -31.44 47.70 -49.30
CA ALA A 28 -30.37 47.68 -48.27
C ALA A 28 -30.69 46.68 -47.13
N THR A 29 -31.96 46.69 -46.67
CA THR A 29 -32.39 45.77 -45.60
C THR A 29 -32.36 44.30 -46.04
N THR A 30 -32.77 44.00 -47.28
CA THR A 30 -32.74 42.62 -47.81
C THR A 30 -31.32 42.13 -48.03
N GLN A 31 -30.37 42.97 -48.46
CA GLN A 31 -28.95 42.62 -48.54
C GLN A 31 -28.35 42.36 -47.15
N GLU A 32 -28.70 43.16 -46.15
CA GLU A 32 -28.26 42.93 -44.76
C GLU A 32 -28.82 41.60 -44.22
N LEU A 33 -30.10 41.33 -44.40
CA LEU A 33 -30.72 40.04 -44.03
C LEU A 33 -30.04 38.86 -44.71
N GLY A 34 -29.70 38.96 -46.00
CA GLY A 34 -28.94 37.95 -46.71
C GLY A 34 -27.57 37.69 -46.10
N ALA A 35 -26.83 38.75 -45.75
CA ALA A 35 -25.52 38.61 -45.08
C ALA A 35 -25.63 38.04 -43.66
N ILE A 36 -26.68 38.40 -42.90
CA ILE A 36 -26.96 37.77 -41.60
C ILE A 36 -27.29 36.29 -41.74
N ALA A 37 -28.16 35.93 -42.69
CA ALA A 37 -28.54 34.58 -42.96
C ALA A 37 -27.31 33.70 -43.30
N GLN A 38 -26.43 34.21 -44.17
CA GLN A 38 -25.20 33.50 -44.53
C GLN A 38 -24.30 33.23 -43.31
N ARG A 39 -24.01 34.29 -42.51
CA ARG A 39 -23.18 34.16 -41.31
C ARG A 39 -23.79 33.20 -40.26
N SER A 40 -25.09 33.25 -40.09
CA SER A 40 -25.81 32.36 -39.19
C SER A 40 -25.74 30.89 -39.69
N GLY A 41 -25.81 30.66 -40.99
CA GLY A 41 -25.65 29.32 -41.59
C GLY A 41 -24.25 28.77 -41.40
N GLU A 42 -23.22 29.61 -41.50
CA GLU A 42 -21.83 29.21 -41.14
C GLU A 42 -21.70 28.83 -39.66
N GLY A 43 -22.31 29.66 -38.77
CA GLY A 43 -22.33 29.40 -37.33
C GLY A 43 -23.03 28.09 -36.95
N ILE A 44 -24.15 27.78 -37.62
CA ILE A 44 -24.87 26.50 -37.39
C ILE A 44 -24.01 25.29 -37.83
N ARG A 45 -23.30 25.38 -38.95
CA ARG A 45 -22.40 24.29 -39.38
C ARG A 45 -21.23 24.08 -38.39
N ASP A 46 -20.63 25.16 -37.91
CA ASP A 46 -19.61 25.08 -36.86
C ASP A 46 -20.19 24.48 -35.57
N GLN A 47 -21.41 24.85 -35.19
CA GLN A 47 -22.12 24.26 -34.06
C GLN A 47 -22.31 22.75 -34.19
N PHE A 48 -22.74 22.24 -35.37
CA PHE A 48 -22.86 20.80 -35.63
C PHE A 48 -21.52 20.09 -35.46
N SER A 49 -20.45 20.65 -36.06
CA SER A 49 -19.11 20.05 -35.97
C SER A 49 -18.61 19.96 -34.52
N ARG A 50 -18.78 21.05 -33.76
CA ARG A 50 -18.38 21.07 -32.34
C ARG A 50 -19.22 20.14 -31.48
N THR A 51 -20.53 20.07 -31.75
CA THR A 51 -21.43 19.17 -31.02
C THR A 51 -21.07 17.71 -31.26
N ASP A 52 -20.72 17.33 -32.48
CA ASP A 52 -20.26 15.98 -32.83
C ASP A 52 -18.94 15.63 -32.11
N GLN A 53 -17.97 16.56 -32.06
CA GLN A 53 -16.73 16.39 -31.32
C GLN A 53 -16.97 16.18 -29.82
N VAL A 54 -17.88 16.99 -29.21
CA VAL A 54 -18.21 16.84 -27.78
C VAL A 54 -18.95 15.52 -27.55
N ALA A 55 -19.84 15.09 -28.45
CA ALA A 55 -20.52 13.80 -28.35
C ALA A 55 -19.52 12.62 -28.37
N THR A 56 -18.53 12.69 -29.25
CA THR A 56 -17.43 11.70 -29.30
C THR A 56 -16.65 11.69 -27.98
N ALA A 57 -16.28 12.87 -27.45
CA ALA A 57 -15.57 12.97 -26.19
C ALA A 57 -16.41 12.44 -25.01
N MET A 58 -17.73 12.59 -25.02
CA MET A 58 -18.62 12.02 -23.99
C MET A 58 -18.65 10.48 -24.05
N HIS A 59 -18.66 9.91 -25.24
CA HIS A 59 -18.55 8.45 -25.40
C HIS A 59 -17.21 7.92 -24.88
N GLU A 60 -16.10 8.57 -25.19
CA GLU A 60 -14.79 8.20 -24.67
C GLU A 60 -14.71 8.38 -23.14
N MET A 61 -15.31 9.43 -22.61
CA MET A 61 -15.37 9.66 -21.15
C MET A 61 -16.17 8.57 -20.45
N SER A 62 -17.33 8.16 -20.98
CA SER A 62 -18.15 7.07 -20.45
C SER A 62 -17.37 5.76 -20.43
N ALA A 63 -16.73 5.39 -21.55
CA ALA A 63 -15.91 4.18 -21.65
C ALA A 63 -14.73 4.20 -20.64
N THR A 64 -14.06 5.35 -20.50
CA THR A 64 -12.95 5.53 -19.55
C THR A 64 -13.45 5.42 -18.11
N ALA A 65 -14.59 6.01 -17.78
CA ALA A 65 -15.20 5.94 -16.46
C ALA A 65 -15.58 4.49 -16.09
N GLU A 66 -16.18 3.74 -17.01
CA GLU A 66 -16.45 2.32 -16.81
C GLU A 66 -15.17 1.50 -16.56
N GLU A 67 -14.09 1.81 -17.27
CA GLU A 67 -12.79 1.16 -17.06
C GLU A 67 -12.21 1.50 -15.69
N VAL A 68 -12.29 2.76 -15.26
CA VAL A 68 -11.87 3.20 -13.93
C VAL A 68 -12.67 2.49 -12.83
N ALA A 69 -14.00 2.39 -12.97
CA ALA A 69 -14.85 1.66 -12.02
C ALA A 69 -14.44 0.18 -11.90
N ARG A 70 -14.21 -0.48 -13.04
CA ARG A 70 -13.76 -1.87 -13.08
C ARG A 70 -12.38 -2.07 -12.44
N HIS A 71 -11.42 -1.20 -12.73
CA HIS A 71 -10.08 -1.26 -12.13
C HIS A 71 -10.11 -1.01 -10.63
N SER A 72 -10.94 -0.07 -10.18
CA SER A 72 -11.15 0.20 -8.75
C SER A 72 -11.77 -0.99 -8.03
N GLY A 73 -12.72 -1.70 -8.65
CA GLY A 73 -13.27 -2.95 -8.15
C GLY A 73 -12.20 -4.05 -8.01
N SER A 74 -11.33 -4.18 -9.01
CA SER A 74 -10.21 -5.14 -8.98
C SER A 74 -9.18 -4.77 -7.89
N ALA A 75 -8.85 -3.49 -7.73
CA ALA A 75 -7.94 -3.00 -6.70
C ALA A 75 -8.53 -3.19 -5.29
N ALA A 76 -9.84 -3.01 -5.10
CA ALA A 76 -10.51 -3.30 -3.84
C ALA A 76 -10.46 -4.80 -3.49
N THR A 77 -10.58 -5.69 -4.47
CA THR A 77 -10.42 -7.15 -4.29
C THR A 77 -8.99 -7.49 -3.89
N ALA A 78 -7.97 -6.95 -4.57
CA ALA A 78 -6.57 -7.15 -4.23
C ALA A 78 -6.24 -6.62 -2.82
N ALA A 79 -6.84 -5.49 -2.42
CA ALA A 79 -6.74 -4.97 -1.06
C ALA A 79 -7.34 -5.93 -0.02
N ASN A 80 -8.49 -6.57 -0.29
CA ASN A 80 -9.05 -7.58 0.60
C ASN A 80 -8.14 -8.81 0.75
N ASP A 81 -7.50 -9.25 -0.33
CA ASP A 81 -6.56 -10.37 -0.27
C ASP A 81 -5.30 -10.00 0.52
N ALA A 82 -4.80 -8.78 0.38
CA ALA A 82 -3.69 -8.27 1.16
C ALA A 82 -4.04 -8.13 2.66
N ASP A 83 -5.26 -7.69 3.00
CA ASP A 83 -5.76 -7.63 4.38
C ASP A 83 -5.78 -9.01 5.02
N ARG A 84 -6.31 -10.01 4.30
CA ARG A 84 -6.33 -11.41 4.76
C ARG A 84 -4.91 -11.94 4.99
N ALA A 85 -4.00 -11.73 4.06
CA ALA A 85 -2.60 -12.16 4.20
C ALA A 85 -1.91 -11.49 5.39
N ALA A 86 -2.17 -10.20 5.64
CA ALA A 86 -1.64 -9.49 6.80
C ALA A 86 -2.19 -10.04 8.12
N GLN A 87 -3.49 -10.39 8.21
CA GLN A 87 -4.11 -11.01 9.37
C GLN A 87 -3.57 -12.42 9.65
N GLU A 88 -3.37 -13.21 8.61
CA GLU A 88 -2.72 -14.52 8.72
C GLU A 88 -1.27 -14.37 9.22
N GLY A 89 -0.55 -13.36 8.74
CA GLY A 89 0.78 -12.98 9.21
C GLY A 89 0.78 -12.59 10.70
N GLU A 90 -0.18 -11.77 11.16
CA GLU A 90 -0.33 -11.37 12.57
C GLU A 90 -0.58 -12.60 13.47
N THR A 91 -1.41 -13.52 13.00
CA THR A 91 -1.66 -14.80 13.71
C THR A 91 -0.38 -15.62 13.82
N SER A 92 0.40 -15.73 12.75
CA SER A 92 1.68 -16.44 12.73
C SER A 92 2.70 -15.80 13.68
N MET A 93 2.77 -14.46 13.73
CA MET A 93 3.64 -13.72 14.68
C MET A 93 3.24 -14.04 16.13
N THR A 94 1.95 -14.07 16.44
CA THR A 94 1.46 -14.43 17.79
C THR A 94 1.85 -15.83 18.19
N GLN A 95 1.74 -16.81 17.27
CA GLN A 95 2.19 -18.18 17.51
C GLN A 95 3.71 -18.27 17.70
N THR A 96 4.46 -17.48 16.94
CA THR A 96 5.92 -17.42 17.06
C THR A 96 6.33 -16.86 18.42
N ILE A 97 5.69 -15.80 18.92
CA ILE A 97 5.91 -15.25 20.26
C ILE A 97 5.68 -16.33 21.32
N ALA A 98 4.54 -17.03 21.26
CA ALA A 98 4.25 -18.10 22.22
C ALA A 98 5.29 -19.23 22.17
N THR A 99 5.88 -19.51 21.02
CA THR A 99 6.96 -20.49 20.87
C THR A 99 8.27 -20.01 21.50
N ILE A 100 8.62 -18.73 21.30
CA ILE A 100 9.80 -18.10 21.91
C ILE A 100 9.67 -18.07 23.44
N GLU A 101 8.48 -17.79 23.96
CA GLU A 101 8.23 -17.81 25.43
C GLU A 101 8.42 -19.20 26.03
N ARG A 102 7.96 -20.25 25.34
CA ARG A 102 8.24 -21.64 25.76
C ARG A 102 9.73 -21.94 25.70
N MET A 103 10.42 -21.54 24.64
CA MET A 103 11.87 -21.70 24.51
C MET A 103 12.63 -20.96 25.64
N HIS A 104 12.23 -19.76 26.00
CA HIS A 104 12.80 -19.02 27.12
C HIS A 104 12.63 -19.75 28.46
N THR A 105 11.47 -20.38 28.66
CA THR A 105 11.20 -21.21 29.84
C THR A 105 12.15 -22.43 29.91
N GLU A 106 12.35 -23.13 28.79
CA GLU A 106 13.27 -24.30 28.75
C GLU A 106 14.73 -23.88 28.88
N ILE A 107 15.15 -22.74 28.33
CA ILE A 107 16.47 -22.13 28.54
C ILE A 107 16.70 -21.88 30.04
N SER A 108 15.73 -21.24 30.70
CA SER A 108 15.79 -20.94 32.14
C SER A 108 15.90 -22.20 33.00
N ARG A 109 15.15 -23.27 32.61
CA ARG A 109 15.23 -24.56 33.27
C ARG A 109 16.60 -25.22 33.08
N THR A 110 17.14 -25.13 31.86
CA THR A 110 18.48 -25.67 31.54
C THR A 110 19.57 -24.93 32.35
N ALA A 111 19.48 -23.59 32.46
CA ALA A 111 20.36 -22.78 33.26
C ALA A 111 20.37 -23.24 34.74
N ALA A 112 19.21 -23.54 35.31
CA ALA A 112 19.08 -24.03 36.68
C ALA A 112 19.72 -25.42 36.90
N VAL A 113 19.61 -26.29 35.89
CA VAL A 113 20.26 -27.63 35.93
C VAL A 113 21.77 -27.50 35.89
N ILE A 114 22.31 -26.64 35.00
CA ILE A 114 23.76 -26.40 34.90
C ILE A 114 24.31 -25.79 36.17
N ALA A 115 23.63 -24.79 36.75
CA ALA A 115 24.04 -24.19 38.04
C ALA A 115 24.08 -25.22 39.17
N ARG A 116 23.14 -26.18 39.19
CA ARG A 116 23.17 -27.29 40.14
C ARG A 116 24.36 -28.21 39.91
N LEU A 117 24.66 -28.56 38.64
CA LEU A 117 25.80 -29.40 38.26
C LEU A 117 27.12 -28.74 38.69
N GLU A 118 27.29 -27.47 38.50
CA GLU A 118 28.43 -26.66 38.94
C GLU A 118 28.61 -26.78 40.47
N HIS A 119 27.53 -26.51 41.22
CA HIS A 119 27.53 -26.59 42.70
C HIS A 119 27.85 -28.02 43.21
N ASP A 120 27.23 -29.06 42.60
CA ASP A 120 27.47 -30.46 43.03
C ASP A 120 28.90 -30.89 42.70
N SER A 121 29.47 -30.42 41.57
CA SER A 121 30.87 -30.67 41.20
C SER A 121 31.84 -30.00 42.17
N GLU A 122 31.57 -28.76 42.66
CA GLU A 122 32.36 -28.10 43.71
C GLU A 122 32.34 -28.94 45.00
N ARG A 123 31.16 -29.41 45.40
CA ARG A 123 31.02 -30.24 46.61
C ARG A 123 31.81 -31.57 46.49
N ILE A 124 31.78 -32.20 45.31
CA ILE A 124 32.58 -33.42 45.06
C ILE A 124 34.06 -33.08 45.19
N GLY A 125 34.52 -31.97 44.61
CA GLY A 125 35.90 -31.51 44.74
C GLY A 125 36.33 -31.36 46.20
N SER A 126 35.52 -30.74 47.06
CA SER A 126 35.79 -30.58 48.50
C SER A 126 35.87 -31.96 49.22
N VAL A 127 35.00 -32.93 48.85
CA VAL A 127 35.06 -34.29 49.42
C VAL A 127 36.33 -34.99 49.00
N LEU A 128 36.77 -34.84 47.76
CA LEU A 128 38.03 -35.45 47.26
C LEU A 128 39.26 -34.88 48.02
N GLU A 129 39.28 -33.58 48.35
CA GLU A 129 40.37 -33.01 49.19
C GLU A 129 40.44 -33.64 50.58
N VAL A 130 39.27 -33.89 51.21
CA VAL A 130 39.22 -34.56 52.50
C VAL A 130 39.74 -36.01 52.37
N ILE A 131 39.31 -36.77 51.33
CA ILE A 131 39.77 -38.17 51.18
C ILE A 131 41.26 -38.18 50.85
N ARG A 132 41.79 -37.25 50.10
CA ARG A 132 43.22 -37.11 49.82
C ARG A 132 44.00 -36.91 51.17
N GLY A 133 43.49 -36.00 51.99
CA GLY A 133 44.08 -35.79 53.35
C GLY A 133 44.09 -37.07 54.18
N ILE A 134 43.03 -37.89 54.14
CA ILE A 134 42.97 -39.18 54.83
C ILE A 134 43.98 -40.18 54.23
N ALA A 135 44.12 -40.22 52.89
CA ALA A 135 45.09 -41.08 52.23
C ALA A 135 46.53 -40.72 52.59
N ASP A 136 46.84 -39.40 52.63
CA ASP A 136 48.17 -38.91 53.04
C ASP A 136 48.46 -39.21 54.53
N GLN A 137 47.49 -39.03 55.42
CA GLN A 137 47.61 -39.44 56.81
C GLN A 137 47.79 -40.92 56.97
N THR A 138 47.05 -41.74 56.18
CA THR A 138 47.18 -43.24 56.22
C THR A 138 48.56 -43.66 55.74
N ASN A 139 49.10 -43.00 54.70
CA ASN A 139 50.47 -43.29 54.21
C ASN A 139 51.51 -42.99 55.28
N LEU A 140 51.36 -41.85 56.01
CA LEU A 140 52.26 -41.50 57.13
C LEU A 140 52.14 -42.47 58.31
N LEU A 141 50.93 -42.90 58.66
CA LEU A 141 50.71 -43.92 59.73
C LEU A 141 51.32 -45.23 59.35
N ALA A 142 51.15 -45.71 58.11
CA ALA A 142 51.73 -46.92 57.60
C ALA A 142 53.27 -46.85 57.59
N LEU A 143 53.83 -45.70 57.18
CA LEU A 143 55.28 -45.50 57.24
C LEU A 143 55.82 -45.59 58.68
N ASN A 144 55.18 -44.96 59.64
CA ASN A 144 55.56 -45.04 61.06
C ASN A 144 55.46 -46.50 61.58
N ALA A 145 54.38 -47.19 61.20
CA ALA A 145 54.23 -48.62 61.58
C ALA A 145 55.32 -49.50 60.94
N ALA A 146 55.70 -49.29 59.67
CA ALA A 146 56.80 -49.97 59.03
C ALA A 146 58.14 -49.72 59.71
N ILE A 147 58.40 -48.47 60.12
CA ILE A 147 59.61 -48.12 60.86
C ILE A 147 59.66 -48.86 62.20
N GLU A 148 58.57 -48.88 62.97
CA GLU A 148 58.53 -49.52 64.27
C GLU A 148 58.60 -51.08 64.15
N ALA A 149 57.98 -51.65 63.09
CA ALA A 149 58.08 -53.04 62.78
C ALA A 149 59.55 -53.47 62.43
N ALA A 150 60.26 -52.62 61.68
CA ALA A 150 61.70 -52.84 61.42
C ALA A 150 62.54 -52.73 62.70
N ARG A 151 62.15 -51.89 63.64
CA ARG A 151 62.81 -51.73 64.91
C ARG A 151 62.63 -52.91 65.84
N ALA A 152 61.52 -53.68 65.72
CA ALA A 152 61.24 -54.87 66.47
C ALA A 152 61.97 -56.11 65.94
N GLY A 153 62.77 -56.04 64.89
CA GLY A 153 63.55 -57.14 64.30
C GLY A 153 62.70 -58.33 63.83
N ASP A 154 63.08 -59.55 64.08
CA ASP A 154 62.38 -60.76 63.65
C ASP A 154 60.94 -60.89 64.15
N ALA A 155 60.60 -60.32 65.31
CA ALA A 155 59.25 -60.27 65.85
C ALA A 155 58.31 -59.34 65.10
N GLY A 156 58.84 -58.33 64.37
CA GLY A 156 58.09 -57.34 63.61
C GLY A 156 57.82 -57.71 62.15
N ARG A 157 58.36 -58.81 61.57
CA ARG A 157 58.30 -59.11 60.14
C ARG A 157 56.89 -59.21 59.58
N GLY A 158 55.91 -59.75 60.31
CA GLY A 158 54.50 -59.83 59.86
C GLY A 158 53.83 -58.44 59.82
N PHE A 159 54.14 -57.57 60.81
CA PHE A 159 53.66 -56.23 60.86
C PHE A 159 54.26 -55.29 59.75
N ALA A 160 55.50 -55.53 59.37
CA ALA A 160 56.16 -54.78 58.31
C ALA A 160 55.50 -55.03 56.96
N VAL A 161 55.13 -56.29 56.65
CA VAL A 161 54.41 -56.62 55.39
C VAL A 161 53.05 -55.99 55.33
N VAL A 162 52.29 -55.95 56.47
CA VAL A 162 51.00 -55.33 56.54
C VAL A 162 51.12 -53.79 56.38
N ALA A 163 52.13 -53.19 57.02
CA ALA A 163 52.42 -51.77 56.95
C ALA A 163 52.77 -51.33 55.49
N ASP A 164 53.61 -52.11 54.82
CA ASP A 164 53.94 -51.80 53.40
C ASP A 164 52.72 -52.01 52.45
N GLU A 165 51.85 -52.96 52.70
CA GLU A 165 50.60 -53.12 51.94
C GLU A 165 49.62 -51.97 52.16
N VAL A 166 49.44 -51.52 53.45
CA VAL A 166 48.62 -50.36 53.76
C VAL A 166 49.20 -49.12 53.13
N ARG A 167 50.51 -48.91 53.11
CA ARG A 167 51.22 -47.84 52.48
C ARG A 167 50.98 -47.80 50.96
N SER A 168 51.11 -48.98 50.32
CA SER A 168 50.86 -49.20 48.91
C SER A 168 49.41 -48.80 48.55
N LEU A 169 48.44 -49.24 49.38
CA LEU A 169 47.04 -48.92 49.21
C LEU A 169 46.76 -47.42 49.35
N ALA A 170 47.39 -46.72 50.32
CA ALA A 170 47.27 -45.31 50.52
C ALA A 170 47.79 -44.50 49.32
N VAL A 171 48.98 -44.91 48.78
CA VAL A 171 49.53 -44.29 47.57
C VAL A 171 48.62 -44.47 46.35
N ARG A 172 48.10 -45.70 46.12
CA ARG A 172 47.14 -45.97 45.05
C ARG A 172 45.86 -45.19 45.22
N THR A 173 45.37 -45.05 46.45
CA THR A 173 44.19 -44.22 46.74
C THR A 173 44.43 -42.74 46.40
N ALA A 174 45.57 -42.16 46.80
CA ALA A 174 45.93 -40.78 46.45
C ALA A 174 46.06 -40.57 44.94
N SER A 175 46.61 -41.55 44.20
CA SER A 175 46.65 -41.48 42.71
C SER A 175 45.28 -41.48 42.10
N SER A 176 44.39 -42.40 42.52
CA SER A 176 43.00 -42.45 42.04
C SER A 176 42.22 -41.14 42.33
N ILE A 177 42.44 -40.57 43.51
CA ILE A 177 41.84 -39.25 43.88
C ILE A 177 42.33 -38.15 42.94
N SER A 178 43.62 -38.13 42.60
CA SER A 178 44.18 -37.17 41.65
C SER A 178 43.55 -37.29 40.27
N GLU A 179 43.33 -38.52 39.78
CA GLU A 179 42.65 -38.76 38.53
C GLU A 179 41.18 -38.27 38.57
N ILE A 180 40.44 -38.58 39.65
CA ILE A 180 39.06 -38.10 39.82
C ILE A 180 39.01 -36.59 39.91
N HIS A 181 39.96 -35.95 40.63
CA HIS A 181 40.05 -34.51 40.76
C HIS A 181 40.21 -33.81 39.37
N GLN A 182 41.02 -34.45 38.49
CA GLN A 182 41.19 -33.95 37.10
C GLN A 182 39.91 -34.07 36.30
N LEU A 183 39.13 -35.15 36.44
CA LEU A 183 37.83 -35.34 35.82
C LEU A 183 36.82 -34.29 36.33
N ILE A 184 36.80 -34.02 37.63
CA ILE A 184 35.93 -32.98 38.21
C ILE A 184 36.29 -31.59 37.67
N ALA A 185 37.58 -31.25 37.56
CA ALA A 185 38.02 -29.96 36.99
C ALA A 185 37.55 -29.83 35.51
N THR A 186 37.64 -30.92 34.74
CA THR A 186 37.14 -30.98 33.34
C THR A 186 35.63 -30.78 33.31
N LEU A 187 34.89 -31.43 34.23
CA LEU A 187 33.42 -31.30 34.32
C LEU A 187 32.99 -29.87 34.71
N GLN A 188 33.70 -29.22 35.62
CA GLN A 188 33.47 -27.83 35.99
C GLN A 188 33.69 -26.87 34.81
N GLY A 189 34.77 -27.09 34.03
CA GLY A 189 35.02 -26.32 32.82
C GLY A 189 33.90 -26.48 31.82
N ALA A 190 33.45 -27.68 31.54
CA ALA A 190 32.32 -27.95 30.62
C ALA A 190 31.00 -27.38 31.12
N ALA A 191 30.75 -27.41 32.44
CA ALA A 191 29.55 -26.78 33.04
C ALA A 191 29.58 -25.26 32.88
N HIS A 192 30.73 -24.65 33.07
CA HIS A 192 30.92 -23.19 32.89
C HIS A 192 30.69 -22.77 31.43
N GLU A 193 31.28 -23.48 30.46
CA GLU A 193 31.04 -23.24 29.02
C GLU A 193 29.56 -23.43 28.64
N ALA A 194 28.90 -24.44 29.18
CA ALA A 194 27.48 -24.66 28.97
C ALA A 194 26.63 -23.51 29.55
N ALA A 195 26.99 -22.99 30.74
CA ALA A 195 26.31 -21.84 31.35
C ALA A 195 26.43 -20.60 30.51
N GLU A 196 27.59 -20.34 29.93
CA GLU A 196 27.79 -19.18 29.02
C GLU A 196 26.96 -19.34 27.73
N ALA A 197 26.95 -20.53 27.11
CA ALA A 197 26.17 -20.83 25.94
C ALA A 197 24.66 -20.63 26.18
N VAL A 198 24.17 -21.05 27.34
CA VAL A 198 22.76 -20.89 27.75
C VAL A 198 22.42 -19.41 27.96
N ARG A 199 23.31 -18.61 28.57
CA ARG A 199 23.12 -17.14 28.72
C ARG A 199 23.06 -16.44 27.36
N ALA A 200 23.97 -16.79 26.43
CA ALA A 200 23.97 -16.27 25.08
C ALA A 200 22.67 -16.61 24.34
N GLY A 201 22.22 -17.87 24.42
CA GLY A 201 20.95 -18.31 23.85
C GLY A 201 19.72 -17.60 24.44
N ALA A 202 19.74 -17.28 25.74
CA ALA A 202 18.68 -16.51 26.37
C ALA A 202 18.60 -15.06 25.83
N ALA A 203 19.75 -14.42 25.67
CA ALA A 203 19.85 -13.08 25.11
C ALA A 203 19.37 -13.04 23.65
N GLU A 204 19.78 -14.01 22.83
CA GLU A 204 19.36 -14.13 21.42
C GLU A 204 17.85 -14.41 21.29
N SER A 205 17.31 -15.28 22.16
CA SER A 205 15.87 -15.54 22.24
C SER A 205 15.07 -14.28 22.57
N SER A 206 15.55 -13.46 23.53
CA SER A 206 14.90 -12.18 23.88
C SER A 206 14.93 -11.19 22.72
N ALA A 207 16.06 -11.03 22.04
CA ALA A 207 16.20 -10.16 20.87
C ALA A 207 15.29 -10.63 19.72
N GLY A 208 15.21 -11.94 19.49
CA GLY A 208 14.30 -12.54 18.51
C GLY A 208 12.83 -12.23 18.83
N ARG A 209 12.42 -12.32 20.10
CA ARG A 209 11.07 -11.94 20.52
C ARG A 209 10.74 -10.49 20.18
N ASP A 210 11.65 -9.57 20.52
CA ASP A 210 11.45 -8.13 20.30
C ASP A 210 11.33 -7.83 18.80
N GLN A 211 12.09 -8.52 17.95
CA GLN A 211 12.00 -8.40 16.50
C GLN A 211 10.66 -8.92 15.95
N VAL A 212 10.14 -10.01 16.50
CA VAL A 212 8.82 -10.55 16.11
C VAL A 212 7.70 -9.60 16.52
N VAL A 213 7.77 -9.01 17.73
CA VAL A 213 6.81 -7.99 18.18
C VAL A 213 6.81 -6.79 17.25
N ALA A 214 7.99 -6.25 16.92
CA ALA A 214 8.11 -5.13 15.99
C ALA A 214 7.57 -5.47 14.58
N SER A 215 7.73 -6.72 14.13
CA SER A 215 7.17 -7.21 12.86
C SER A 215 5.65 -7.27 12.91
N GLY A 216 5.07 -7.69 14.02
CA GLY A 216 3.62 -7.68 14.25
C GLY A 216 3.03 -6.27 14.19
N GLU A 217 3.69 -5.28 14.80
CA GLU A 217 3.27 -3.87 14.73
C GLU A 217 3.29 -3.32 13.29
N ARG A 218 4.29 -3.71 12.50
CA ARG A 218 4.37 -3.33 11.08
C ARG A 218 3.23 -3.96 10.26
N LEU A 219 2.91 -5.23 10.51
CA LEU A 219 1.76 -5.89 9.85
C LEU A 219 0.45 -5.19 10.19
N ARG A 220 0.25 -4.79 11.43
CA ARG A 220 -0.92 -4.01 11.85
C ARG A 220 -1.02 -2.67 11.13
N SER A 221 0.10 -1.99 10.93
CA SER A 221 0.15 -0.75 10.15
C SER A 221 -0.22 -1.00 8.68
N ILE A 222 0.23 -2.13 8.09
CA ILE A 222 -0.13 -2.55 6.74
C ILE A 222 -1.64 -2.81 6.65
N THR A 223 -2.25 -3.53 7.60
CA THR A 223 -3.71 -3.77 7.66
C THR A 223 -4.49 -2.46 7.63
N LEU A 224 -4.07 -1.45 8.42
CA LEU A 224 -4.72 -0.14 8.43
C LEU A 224 -4.62 0.58 7.07
N ALA A 225 -3.44 0.56 6.45
CA ALA A 225 -3.21 1.17 5.14
C ALA A 225 -4.03 0.47 4.03
N VAL A 226 -4.07 -0.85 4.04
CA VAL A 226 -4.84 -1.65 3.08
C VAL A 226 -6.35 -1.39 3.22
N LYS A 227 -6.85 -1.24 4.44
CA LYS A 227 -8.24 -0.85 4.69
C LYS A 227 -8.56 0.53 4.09
N ALA A 228 -7.67 1.49 4.28
CA ALA A 228 -7.83 2.83 3.68
C ALA A 228 -7.81 2.77 2.13
N ILE A 229 -6.94 1.95 1.53
CA ILE A 229 -6.88 1.72 0.08
C ILE A 229 -8.19 1.12 -0.43
N ARG A 230 -8.73 0.12 0.25
CA ARG A 230 -10.02 -0.50 -0.10
C ARG A 230 -11.17 0.51 -0.08
N ASP A 231 -11.24 1.32 0.99
CA ASP A 231 -12.30 2.31 1.14
C ASP A 231 -12.18 3.43 0.08
N MET A 232 -10.96 3.84 -0.25
CA MET A 232 -10.68 4.78 -1.34
C MET A 232 -11.08 4.22 -2.72
N ASN A 233 -10.77 2.96 -3.01
CA ASN A 233 -11.17 2.33 -4.27
C ASN A 233 -12.69 2.23 -4.42
N ARG A 234 -13.44 2.02 -3.33
CA ARG A 234 -14.91 2.08 -3.37
C ARG A 234 -15.41 3.47 -3.73
N GLN A 235 -14.81 4.52 -3.14
CA GLN A 235 -15.17 5.90 -3.48
C GLN A 235 -14.85 6.24 -4.94
N ILE A 236 -13.70 5.78 -5.46
CA ILE A 236 -13.32 5.98 -6.86
C ILE A 236 -14.32 5.27 -7.80
N ALA A 237 -14.74 4.04 -7.48
CA ALA A 237 -15.73 3.32 -8.27
C ALA A 237 -17.08 4.06 -8.31
N THR A 238 -17.56 4.54 -7.16
CA THR A 238 -18.80 5.34 -7.11
C THR A 238 -18.68 6.64 -7.89
N ALA A 239 -17.55 7.36 -7.77
CA ALA A 239 -17.32 8.59 -8.54
C ALA A 239 -17.26 8.32 -10.06
N ALA A 240 -16.71 7.19 -10.47
CA ALA A 240 -16.69 6.78 -11.88
C ALA A 240 -18.11 6.42 -12.41
N GLU A 241 -18.94 5.76 -11.60
CA GLU A 241 -20.34 5.52 -11.94
C GLU A 241 -21.13 6.84 -12.10
N GLU A 242 -20.90 7.81 -11.20
CA GLU A 242 -21.47 9.15 -11.32
C GLU A 242 -20.99 9.87 -12.59
N GLN A 243 -19.70 9.75 -12.95
CA GLN A 243 -19.16 10.33 -14.20
C GLN A 243 -19.81 9.71 -15.43
N THR A 244 -20.07 8.40 -15.46
CA THR A 244 -20.80 7.75 -16.53
C THR A 244 -22.20 8.33 -16.69
N SER A 245 -22.94 8.49 -15.59
CA SER A 245 -24.28 9.10 -15.61
C SER A 245 -24.26 10.54 -16.11
N VAL A 246 -23.28 11.34 -15.69
CA VAL A 246 -23.13 12.74 -16.16
C VAL A 246 -22.79 12.77 -17.65
N ALA A 247 -21.93 11.88 -18.14
CA ALA A 247 -21.60 11.79 -19.56
C ALA A 247 -22.83 11.44 -20.43
N GLU A 248 -23.69 10.53 -19.95
CA GLU A 248 -24.95 10.20 -20.60
C GLU A 248 -25.93 11.37 -20.64
N ASP A 249 -26.02 12.14 -19.52
CA ASP A 249 -26.87 13.33 -19.47
C ASP A 249 -26.40 14.40 -20.44
N ILE A 250 -25.07 14.62 -20.53
CA ILE A 250 -24.48 15.56 -21.49
C ILE A 250 -24.77 15.07 -22.92
N ALA A 251 -24.62 13.79 -23.23
CA ALA A 251 -24.92 13.23 -24.54
C ALA A 251 -26.39 13.45 -24.94
N ARG A 252 -27.33 13.33 -24.00
CA ARG A 252 -28.74 13.66 -24.23
C ARG A 252 -28.94 15.14 -24.54
N ASN A 253 -28.34 16.04 -23.78
CA ASN A 253 -28.39 17.47 -24.02
C ASN A 253 -27.81 17.86 -25.38
N LEU A 254 -26.71 17.21 -25.81
CA LEU A 254 -26.14 17.40 -27.15
C LEU A 254 -27.12 17.00 -28.27
N ALA A 255 -27.88 15.91 -28.09
CA ALA A 255 -28.93 15.52 -29.07
C ALA A 255 -30.04 16.56 -29.16
N GLU A 256 -30.41 17.21 -28.05
CA GLU A 256 -31.35 18.34 -28.06
C GLU A 256 -30.75 19.55 -28.80
N ILE A 257 -29.49 19.90 -28.55
CA ILE A 257 -28.76 20.97 -29.23
C ILE A 257 -28.73 20.72 -30.74
N VAL A 258 -28.48 19.49 -31.20
CA VAL A 258 -28.56 19.12 -32.64
C VAL A 258 -29.95 19.36 -33.19
N THR A 259 -30.98 19.01 -32.44
CA THR A 259 -32.38 19.24 -32.87
C THR A 259 -32.68 20.73 -33.01
N VAL A 260 -32.27 21.56 -32.06
CA VAL A 260 -32.43 23.04 -32.12
C VAL A 260 -31.64 23.61 -33.29
N ALA A 261 -30.38 23.18 -33.49
CA ALA A 261 -29.56 23.65 -34.61
C ALA A 261 -30.19 23.32 -35.95
N ARG A 262 -30.86 22.17 -36.14
CA ARG A 262 -31.59 21.78 -37.33
C ARG A 262 -32.79 22.67 -37.55
N HIS A 263 -33.57 23.01 -36.52
CA HIS A 263 -34.68 23.97 -36.66
C HIS A 263 -34.16 25.35 -37.01
N ASN A 264 -33.06 25.79 -36.47
CA ASN A 264 -32.44 27.08 -36.83
C ASN A 264 -32.00 27.08 -38.31
N GLU A 265 -31.51 25.95 -38.85
CA GLU A 265 -31.16 25.83 -40.26
C GLU A 265 -32.40 25.93 -41.16
N GLU A 266 -33.52 25.30 -40.78
CA GLU A 266 -34.80 25.44 -41.49
C GLU A 266 -35.32 26.85 -41.46
N ASP A 267 -35.27 27.55 -40.31
CA ASP A 267 -35.72 28.94 -40.20
C ASP A 267 -34.82 29.92 -40.98
N LEU A 268 -33.53 29.63 -41.07
CA LEU A 268 -32.61 30.35 -41.96
C LEU A 268 -32.96 30.22 -43.43
N GLN A 269 -33.26 29.00 -43.91
CA GLN A 269 -33.71 28.80 -45.28
C GLN A 269 -35.01 29.57 -45.60
N ARG A 270 -35.95 29.60 -44.63
CA ARG A 270 -37.19 30.40 -44.73
C ARG A 270 -36.88 31.90 -44.77
N THR A 271 -35.97 32.38 -43.94
CA THR A 271 -35.52 33.78 -43.89
C THR A 271 -34.90 34.20 -45.21
N GLN A 272 -34.02 33.33 -45.76
CA GLN A 272 -33.37 33.56 -47.06
C GLN A 272 -34.40 33.64 -48.20
N SER A 273 -35.36 32.72 -48.25
CA SER A 273 -36.43 32.72 -49.23
C SER A 273 -37.35 33.95 -49.08
N ALA A 274 -37.59 34.43 -47.85
CA ALA A 274 -38.36 35.66 -47.63
C ALA A 274 -37.57 36.90 -48.06
N SER A 275 -36.26 36.94 -47.84
CA SER A 275 -35.38 38.05 -48.26
C SER A 275 -35.35 38.13 -49.82
N GLU A 276 -35.20 36.97 -50.52
CA GLU A 276 -35.23 36.95 -51.97
C GLU A 276 -36.56 37.47 -52.54
N ARG A 277 -37.72 37.09 -51.94
CA ARG A 277 -39.02 37.62 -52.32
C ARG A 277 -39.13 39.13 -52.08
N LEU A 278 -38.63 39.65 -50.95
CA LEU A 278 -38.60 41.07 -50.67
C LEU A 278 -37.74 41.84 -51.66
N HIS A 279 -36.59 41.27 -52.07
CA HIS A 279 -35.74 41.82 -53.11
C HIS A 279 -36.51 41.93 -54.44
N GLY A 280 -37.22 40.88 -54.86
CA GLY A 280 -38.08 40.89 -56.07
C GLY A 280 -39.16 41.98 -55.99
N VAL A 281 -39.85 42.13 -54.87
CA VAL A 281 -40.84 43.21 -54.65
C VAL A 281 -40.18 44.58 -54.73
N SER A 282 -38.98 44.76 -54.18
CA SER A 282 -38.22 46.05 -54.26
C SER A 282 -37.87 46.36 -55.70
N GLU A 283 -37.41 45.36 -56.49
CA GLU A 283 -37.16 45.64 -57.94
C GLU A 283 -38.42 46.07 -58.70
N ASP A 284 -39.56 45.36 -58.46
CA ASP A 284 -40.81 45.70 -59.12
C ASP A 284 -41.35 47.08 -58.77
N LEU A 285 -41.25 47.49 -57.47
CA LEU A 285 -41.56 48.84 -57.02
C LEU A 285 -40.62 49.87 -57.63
N SER A 286 -39.32 49.57 -57.76
CA SER A 286 -38.33 50.40 -58.42
C SER A 286 -38.69 50.67 -59.89
N LYS A 287 -39.05 49.57 -60.62
CA LYS A 287 -39.52 49.64 -62.00
C LYS A 287 -40.80 50.48 -62.15
N LEU A 288 -41.76 50.34 -61.20
CA LEU A 288 -42.99 51.10 -61.16
C LEU A 288 -42.71 52.59 -60.92
N SER A 289 -41.84 52.89 -59.95
CA SER A 289 -41.41 54.30 -59.68
C SER A 289 -40.72 54.98 -60.88
N GLY A 290 -40.00 54.19 -61.71
CA GLY A 290 -39.39 54.70 -62.95
C GLY A 290 -40.40 54.99 -64.04
N ARG A 291 -41.57 54.35 -64.06
CA ARG A 291 -42.66 54.59 -65.02
C ARG A 291 -43.55 55.80 -64.65
N LEU A 292 -43.50 56.25 -63.41
CA LEU A 292 -44.24 57.40 -62.94
C LEU A 292 -43.55 58.77 -63.23
N ARG A 293 -42.46 58.73 -63.94
CA ARG A 293 -41.79 59.88 -64.53
C ARG A 293 -42.36 60.17 -65.91
#